data_46db44bb02913cca53e500d5d22e37c9
#
_entry.id   46db44bb02913cca53e500d5d22e37c9
#
_cell.length_a   1.000
_cell.length_b   1.000
_cell.length_c   1.000
_cell.angle_alpha   90.00
_cell.angle_beta   90.00
_cell.angle_gamma   90.00
#
_symmetry.space_group_name_H-M   'P 1'
#
loop_
_entity.id
_entity.type
_entity.pdbx_description
1 polymer ?
#
loop_
_entity_poly.entity_id
_entity_poly.type
_entity_poly.pdbx_seq_one_letter_code
_entity_poly.pdbx_strand_id
1 'polypeptide(L)'
;KYIPLAEEDGSLSNKFIVISNNEPKDTTKIVTGNERVLRARLNDAHFFFLKDREKLLVERKHDLSAVMYHNLLGTLGDRTERIKSLLIDWGKKVNLDPSDCITLSEVSKNDLVTLMVNEFPELQGVMGKYYYLSGGGKSYIAEAIEGQYKPRYSGDSLPKDRLAKSLALADKFELIAGLISIDLMPTGDKDPYAMRRNALGVLSILMSEKLEFTLDYLIESSLRIFISNSTKRGVTIKKMQGFISDRIFFFFKEQGYRADCIMACMNFAFVDSYSFPFLLKELEKVAMNIDSKELFSINKRIKNILEKAGISGNNPKSIDQNL
;
A
#
# COMPACT_ATOMS: atom_id res chain seq x y z
N LYS A 1 19.87 -19.79 3.31
CA LYS A 1 18.46 -19.57 3.70
C LYS A 1 17.92 -20.88 4.27
N TYR A 2 17.28 -20.83 5.44
CA TYR A 2 16.66 -21.99 6.09
C TYR A 2 15.21 -22.13 5.57
N ILE A 3 14.82 -23.34 5.22
CA ILE A 3 13.46 -23.67 4.74
C ILE A 3 12.81 -24.50 5.86
N PRO A 4 11.81 -23.97 6.59
CA PRO A 4 11.13 -24.71 7.63
C PRO A 4 10.27 -25.81 7.03
N LEU A 5 10.10 -26.90 7.76
CA LEU A 5 9.18 -27.98 7.42
C LEU A 5 7.94 -27.87 8.30
N ALA A 6 6.80 -28.29 7.76
CA ALA A 6 5.55 -28.43 8.50
C ALA A 6 5.21 -29.91 8.69
N GLU A 7 4.56 -30.23 9.79
CA GLU A 7 3.95 -31.55 10.03
C GLU A 7 2.63 -31.65 9.25
N GLU A 8 2.02 -32.84 9.20
CA GLU A 8 0.78 -33.10 8.46
C GLU A 8 -0.40 -32.23 8.94
N ASP A 9 -0.41 -31.84 10.20
CA ASP A 9 -1.41 -30.95 10.81
C ASP A 9 -1.15 -29.44 10.53
N GLY A 10 -0.09 -29.11 9.77
CA GLY A 10 0.32 -27.75 9.48
C GLY A 10 1.13 -27.06 10.57
N SER A 11 1.41 -27.72 11.69
CA SER A 11 2.30 -27.19 12.74
C SER A 11 3.76 -27.15 12.27
N LEU A 12 4.56 -26.26 12.85
CA LEU A 12 5.97 -26.13 12.52
C LEU A 12 6.73 -27.35 13.04
N SER A 13 7.41 -28.06 12.13
CA SER A 13 8.30 -29.16 12.50
C SER A 13 9.58 -28.64 13.16
N ASN A 14 10.21 -29.48 13.96
CA ASN A 14 11.55 -29.22 14.51
C ASN A 14 12.69 -29.47 13.47
N LYS A 15 12.33 -29.65 12.20
CA LYS A 15 13.27 -29.92 11.10
C LYS A 15 13.25 -28.78 10.10
N PHE A 16 14.38 -28.59 9.42
CA PHE A 16 14.53 -27.60 8.36
C PHE A 16 15.47 -28.09 7.27
N ILE A 17 15.35 -27.53 6.07
CA ILE A 17 16.23 -27.83 4.93
C ILE A 17 17.20 -26.66 4.72
N VAL A 18 18.46 -27.00 4.46
CA VAL A 18 19.51 -26.08 4.02
C VAL A 18 20.08 -26.55 2.70
N ILE A 19 20.20 -25.62 1.74
CA ILE A 19 20.87 -25.90 0.47
C ILE A 19 22.32 -25.43 0.60
N SER A 20 23.25 -26.37 0.45
CA SER A 20 24.70 -26.10 0.42
C SER A 20 25.18 -25.99 -1.03
N ASN A 21 26.00 -24.97 -1.32
CA ASN A 21 26.63 -24.81 -2.64
C ASN A 21 27.87 -25.67 -2.83
N ASN A 22 28.36 -26.31 -1.76
CA ASN A 22 29.54 -27.14 -1.78
C ASN A 22 29.17 -28.61 -1.52
N GLU A 23 29.87 -29.54 -2.15
CA GLU A 23 29.85 -30.95 -1.78
C GLU A 23 30.88 -31.20 -0.66
N PRO A 24 30.43 -31.24 0.61
CA PRO A 24 31.34 -31.46 1.73
C PRO A 24 31.74 -32.94 1.84
N LYS A 25 32.97 -33.18 2.22
CA LYS A 25 33.42 -34.55 2.56
C LYS A 25 32.73 -35.06 3.85
N ASP A 26 32.26 -34.14 4.72
CA ASP A 26 31.58 -34.44 5.96
C ASP A 26 30.35 -33.52 6.11
N THR A 27 29.18 -34.09 5.88
CA THR A 27 27.89 -33.38 6.00
C THR A 27 27.53 -33.04 7.45
N THR A 28 28.07 -33.79 8.43
CA THR A 28 27.75 -33.61 9.85
C THR A 28 28.19 -32.24 10.34
N LYS A 29 29.33 -31.74 9.87
CA LYS A 29 29.82 -30.40 10.23
C LYS A 29 28.92 -29.29 9.73
N ILE A 30 28.33 -29.46 8.51
CA ILE A 30 27.38 -28.50 7.95
C ILE A 30 26.08 -28.51 8.74
N VAL A 31 25.56 -29.70 9.04
CA VAL A 31 24.34 -29.87 9.84
C VAL A 31 24.51 -29.20 11.20
N THR A 32 25.53 -29.64 11.97
CA THR A 32 25.79 -29.11 13.32
C THR A 32 26.04 -27.58 13.32
N GLY A 33 26.77 -27.09 12.32
CA GLY A 33 27.02 -25.64 12.15
C GLY A 33 25.73 -24.85 11.93
N ASN A 34 24.85 -25.32 11.06
CA ASN A 34 23.57 -24.66 10.78
C ASN A 34 22.60 -24.76 11.97
N GLU A 35 22.53 -25.90 12.63
CA GLU A 35 21.75 -26.07 13.87
C GLU A 35 22.19 -25.11 14.97
N ARG A 36 23.51 -24.95 15.16
CA ARG A 36 24.07 -24.03 16.15
C ARG A 36 23.68 -22.57 15.85
N VAL A 37 23.77 -22.14 14.58
CA VAL A 37 23.40 -20.79 14.17
C VAL A 37 21.90 -20.56 14.37
N LEU A 38 21.06 -21.50 13.94
CA LEU A 38 19.61 -21.37 14.09
C LEU A 38 19.19 -21.36 15.55
N ARG A 39 19.77 -22.22 16.39
CA ARG A 39 19.50 -22.26 17.84
C ARG A 39 19.85 -20.94 18.52
N ALA A 40 20.99 -20.34 18.17
CA ALA A 40 21.36 -19.03 18.69
C ALA A 40 20.31 -17.96 18.32
N ARG A 41 19.91 -17.88 17.03
CA ARG A 41 18.89 -16.94 16.55
C ARG A 41 17.53 -17.15 17.19
N LEU A 42 17.11 -18.40 17.43
CA LEU A 42 15.84 -18.69 18.11
C LEU A 42 15.89 -18.31 19.59
N ASN A 43 17.03 -18.49 20.25
CA ASN A 43 17.22 -18.07 21.64
C ASN A 43 17.15 -16.53 21.76
N ASP A 44 17.79 -15.79 20.84
CA ASP A 44 17.71 -14.33 20.78
C ASP A 44 16.27 -13.88 20.58
N ALA A 45 15.57 -14.47 19.60
CA ALA A 45 14.18 -14.17 19.34
C ALA A 45 13.28 -14.45 20.55
N HIS A 46 13.49 -15.57 21.25
CA HIS A 46 12.75 -15.89 22.46
C HIS A 46 13.01 -14.86 23.59
N PHE A 47 14.27 -14.46 23.77
CA PHE A 47 14.63 -13.41 24.75
C PHE A 47 13.95 -12.09 24.41
N PHE A 48 14.02 -11.62 23.15
CA PHE A 48 13.36 -10.38 22.71
C PHE A 48 11.84 -10.45 22.89
N PHE A 49 11.23 -11.58 22.55
CA PHE A 49 9.79 -11.77 22.74
C PHE A 49 9.37 -11.64 24.21
N LEU A 50 10.09 -12.27 25.13
CA LEU A 50 9.81 -12.17 26.56
C LEU A 50 10.01 -10.74 27.07
N LYS A 51 11.11 -10.10 26.66
CA LYS A 51 11.45 -8.73 27.07
C LYS A 51 10.44 -7.71 26.55
N ASP A 52 10.02 -7.85 25.31
CA ASP A 52 9.02 -6.96 24.72
C ASP A 52 7.64 -7.06 25.40
N ARG A 53 7.30 -8.20 25.97
CA ARG A 53 6.04 -8.40 26.71
C ARG A 53 6.00 -7.77 28.10
N GLU A 54 7.13 -7.30 28.63
CA GLU A 54 7.16 -6.58 29.90
C GLU A 54 6.46 -5.21 29.81
N LYS A 55 6.35 -4.63 28.62
CA LYS A 55 5.66 -3.36 28.35
C LYS A 55 4.54 -3.59 27.32
N LEU A 56 3.31 -3.17 27.61
CA LEU A 56 2.20 -3.30 26.68
C LEU A 56 2.45 -2.52 25.38
N LEU A 57 1.93 -3.05 24.26
CA LEU A 57 2.12 -2.39 22.97
C LEU A 57 1.57 -0.96 22.96
N VAL A 58 0.43 -0.71 23.61
CA VAL A 58 -0.21 0.62 23.68
C VAL A 58 0.67 1.66 24.41
N GLU A 59 1.50 1.25 25.34
CA GLU A 59 2.37 2.13 26.12
C GLU A 59 3.60 2.60 25.34
N ARG A 60 3.89 1.96 24.19
CA ARG A 60 5.05 2.27 23.34
C ARG A 60 4.83 3.45 22.41
N LYS A 61 3.63 4.03 22.37
CA LYS A 61 3.30 5.17 21.48
C LYS A 61 4.30 6.32 21.61
N HIS A 62 4.70 6.65 22.84
CA HIS A 62 5.65 7.76 23.08
C HIS A 62 7.07 7.45 22.61
N ASP A 63 7.46 6.18 22.56
CA ASP A 63 8.79 5.75 22.11
C ASP A 63 8.99 6.03 20.60
N LEU A 64 7.91 6.07 19.82
CA LEU A 64 7.95 6.42 18.38
C LEU A 64 8.45 7.85 18.12
N SER A 65 8.26 8.78 19.05
CA SER A 65 8.71 10.16 18.91
C SER A 65 10.23 10.29 19.01
N ALA A 66 10.92 9.29 19.54
CA ALA A 66 12.39 9.25 19.60
C ALA A 66 13.02 8.67 18.31
N VAL A 67 12.22 8.05 17.43
CA VAL A 67 12.73 7.40 16.22
C VAL A 67 12.52 8.32 15.02
N MET A 68 13.63 8.73 14.39
CA MET A 68 13.60 9.55 13.18
C MET A 68 13.06 8.73 12.01
N TYR A 69 11.99 9.23 11.37
CA TYR A 69 11.45 8.65 10.15
C TYR A 69 12.13 9.24 8.91
N HIS A 70 12.16 10.57 8.82
CA HIS A 70 12.82 11.29 7.73
C HIS A 70 13.13 12.73 8.17
N ASN A 71 14.31 13.24 7.80
CA ASN A 71 14.78 14.57 8.27
C ASN A 71 13.80 15.72 7.98
N LEU A 72 13.05 15.65 6.88
CA LEU A 72 12.07 16.68 6.49
C LEU A 72 10.63 16.33 6.85
N LEU A 73 10.34 15.09 7.23
CA LEU A 73 8.98 14.62 7.56
C LEU A 73 8.83 14.29 9.05
N GLY A 74 9.90 14.42 9.83
CA GLY A 74 9.89 14.22 11.29
C GLY A 74 10.07 12.77 11.72
N THR A 75 9.53 12.44 12.88
CA THR A 75 9.65 11.16 13.58
C THR A 75 8.60 10.15 13.17
N LEU A 76 8.74 8.89 13.63
CA LEU A 76 7.66 7.88 13.51
C LEU A 76 6.40 8.30 14.27
N GLY A 77 6.55 9.04 15.39
CA GLY A 77 5.42 9.63 16.11
C GLY A 77 4.64 10.62 15.23
N ASP A 78 5.35 11.55 14.56
CA ASP A 78 4.72 12.51 13.63
C ASP A 78 4.01 11.79 12.48
N ARG A 79 4.62 10.74 11.93
CA ARG A 79 4.02 9.90 10.91
C ARG A 79 2.73 9.25 11.40
N THR A 80 2.74 8.68 12.60
CA THR A 80 1.57 8.03 13.19
C THR A 80 0.42 9.01 13.38
N GLU A 81 0.66 10.25 13.79
CA GLU A 81 -0.39 11.27 13.92
C GLU A 81 -0.96 11.68 12.54
N ARG A 82 -0.14 11.72 11.49
CA ARG A 82 -0.63 11.95 10.11
C ARG A 82 -1.51 10.79 9.63
N ILE A 83 -1.09 9.54 9.84
CA ILE A 83 -1.89 8.35 9.52
C ILE A 83 -3.21 8.39 10.29
N LYS A 84 -3.19 8.74 11.58
CA LYS A 84 -4.39 8.91 12.42
C LYS A 84 -5.36 9.90 11.81
N SER A 85 -4.86 11.06 11.38
CA SER A 85 -5.68 12.10 10.77
C SER A 85 -6.37 11.61 9.49
N LEU A 86 -5.63 10.88 8.63
CA LEU A 86 -6.18 10.26 7.42
C LEU A 86 -7.21 9.19 7.74
N LEU A 87 -6.88 8.28 8.66
CA LEU A 87 -7.77 7.16 9.00
C LEU A 87 -9.10 7.63 9.60
N ILE A 88 -9.09 8.69 10.43
CA ILE A 88 -10.31 9.29 11.00
C ILE A 88 -11.13 9.98 9.91
N ASP A 89 -10.49 10.76 9.02
CA ASP A 89 -11.20 11.45 7.93
C ASP A 89 -11.82 10.44 6.95
N TRP A 90 -11.05 9.46 6.53
CA TRP A 90 -11.51 8.44 5.58
C TRP A 90 -12.50 7.46 6.21
N GLY A 91 -12.30 7.11 7.49
CA GLY A 91 -13.20 6.24 8.24
C GLY A 91 -14.64 6.74 8.27
N LYS A 92 -14.84 8.06 8.36
CA LYS A 92 -16.16 8.68 8.28
C LYS A 92 -16.87 8.39 6.96
N LYS A 93 -16.13 8.37 5.84
CA LYS A 93 -16.72 8.10 4.51
C LYS A 93 -17.16 6.66 4.30
N VAL A 94 -16.46 5.72 4.94
CA VAL A 94 -16.77 4.28 4.83
C VAL A 94 -17.49 3.72 6.07
N ASN A 95 -18.02 4.61 6.90
CA ASN A 95 -18.83 4.29 8.08
C ASN A 95 -18.08 3.39 9.11
N LEU A 96 -16.79 3.68 9.36
CA LEU A 96 -16.03 3.03 10.43
C LEU A 96 -16.31 3.69 11.77
N ASP A 97 -16.21 2.92 12.84
CA ASP A 97 -16.29 3.44 14.20
C ASP A 97 -15.08 4.38 14.48
N PRO A 98 -15.30 5.65 14.85
CA PRO A 98 -14.22 6.57 15.17
C PRO A 98 -13.31 6.09 16.31
N SER A 99 -13.86 5.36 17.30
CA SER A 99 -13.07 4.84 18.41
C SER A 99 -12.09 3.76 17.96
N ASP A 100 -12.50 2.90 17.01
CA ASP A 100 -11.64 1.89 16.43
C ASP A 100 -10.55 2.53 15.54
N CYS A 101 -10.89 3.56 14.76
CA CYS A 101 -9.91 4.32 13.98
C CYS A 101 -8.84 4.96 14.87
N ILE A 102 -9.24 5.55 15.99
CA ILE A 102 -8.32 6.15 16.97
C ILE A 102 -7.44 5.05 17.58
N THR A 103 -8.04 4.01 18.15
CA THR A 103 -7.32 2.92 18.81
C THR A 103 -6.32 2.28 17.86
N LEU A 104 -6.76 1.91 16.65
CA LEU A 104 -5.91 1.28 15.65
C LEU A 104 -4.74 2.17 15.24
N SER A 105 -4.99 3.46 14.96
CA SER A 105 -3.91 4.37 14.58
C SER A 105 -2.86 4.53 15.68
N GLU A 106 -3.26 4.54 16.96
CA GLU A 106 -2.36 4.70 18.11
C GLU A 106 -1.46 3.50 18.38
N VAL A 107 -1.84 2.30 17.90
CA VAL A 107 -1.06 1.07 18.12
C VAL A 107 -0.38 0.55 16.86
N SER A 108 -0.76 1.03 15.69
CA SER A 108 -0.42 0.44 14.39
C SER A 108 1.07 0.36 14.08
N LYS A 109 1.88 1.25 14.65
CA LYS A 109 3.34 1.34 14.42
C LYS A 109 4.19 1.05 15.68
N ASN A 110 3.56 0.73 16.80
CA ASN A 110 4.24 0.61 18.07
C ASN A 110 5.19 -0.59 18.14
N ASP A 111 5.00 -1.58 17.28
CA ASP A 111 5.92 -2.72 17.18
C ASP A 111 7.27 -2.34 16.55
N LEU A 112 7.36 -1.23 15.82
CA LEU A 112 8.62 -0.74 15.23
C LEU A 112 9.67 -0.34 16.26
N VAL A 113 9.28 -0.13 17.53
CA VAL A 113 10.18 0.18 18.63
C VAL A 113 10.40 -1.00 19.59
N THR A 114 9.99 -2.21 19.17
CA THR A 114 10.25 -3.44 19.93
C THR A 114 11.61 -4.04 19.56
N LEU A 115 12.20 -4.77 20.50
CA LEU A 115 13.47 -5.45 20.26
C LEU A 115 13.35 -6.48 19.15
N MET A 116 12.24 -7.22 19.13
CA MET A 116 11.96 -8.22 18.10
C MET A 116 11.96 -7.62 16.70
N VAL A 117 11.24 -6.53 16.46
CA VAL A 117 11.14 -5.92 15.11
C VAL A 117 12.42 -5.18 14.74
N ASN A 118 13.17 -4.65 15.69
CA ASN A 118 14.49 -4.08 15.45
C ASN A 118 15.49 -5.12 14.94
N GLU A 119 15.46 -6.34 15.48
CA GLU A 119 16.34 -7.44 15.05
C GLU A 119 15.79 -8.17 13.82
N PHE A 120 14.46 -8.29 13.69
CA PHE A 120 13.77 -8.97 12.61
C PHE A 120 12.73 -8.02 11.95
N PRO A 121 13.18 -7.08 11.10
CA PRO A 121 12.28 -6.08 10.49
C PRO A 121 11.15 -6.67 9.64
N GLU A 122 11.33 -7.87 9.11
CA GLU A 122 10.30 -8.59 8.36
C GLU A 122 9.09 -9.02 9.20
N LEU A 123 9.22 -9.02 10.53
CA LEU A 123 8.14 -9.33 11.47
C LEU A 123 7.28 -8.12 11.83
N GLN A 124 7.56 -6.94 11.26
CA GLN A 124 6.70 -5.76 11.46
C GLN A 124 5.25 -6.05 11.09
N GLY A 125 4.34 -5.59 11.93
CA GLY A 125 2.91 -5.88 11.83
C GLY A 125 2.53 -7.24 12.39
N VAL A 126 3.28 -8.29 12.11
CA VAL A 126 3.06 -9.63 12.69
C VAL A 126 3.24 -9.57 14.21
N MET A 127 4.36 -9.03 14.66
CA MET A 127 4.63 -8.87 16.11
C MET A 127 3.70 -7.87 16.76
N GLY A 128 3.35 -6.79 16.05
CA GLY A 128 2.33 -5.84 16.50
C GLY A 128 1.00 -6.51 16.81
N LYS A 129 0.54 -7.41 15.93
CA LYS A 129 -0.65 -8.24 16.15
C LYS A 129 -0.53 -9.11 17.40
N TYR A 130 0.57 -9.87 17.52
CA TYR A 130 0.77 -10.77 18.66
C TYR A 130 0.88 -10.01 20.00
N TYR A 131 1.62 -8.92 20.04
CA TYR A 131 1.76 -8.12 21.26
C TYR A 131 0.46 -7.42 21.64
N TYR A 132 -0.31 -6.94 20.69
CA TYR A 132 -1.62 -6.35 20.95
C TYR A 132 -2.62 -7.37 21.52
N LEU A 133 -2.66 -8.58 20.96
CA LEU A 133 -3.49 -9.68 21.48
C LEU A 133 -3.06 -10.12 22.87
N SER A 134 -1.76 -10.24 23.13
CA SER A 134 -1.25 -10.63 24.46
C SER A 134 -1.58 -9.61 25.54
N GLY A 135 -1.80 -8.35 25.16
CA GLY A 135 -2.27 -7.28 26.05
C GLY A 135 -3.80 -7.22 26.22
N GLY A 136 -4.55 -8.20 25.72
CA GLY A 136 -6.02 -8.24 25.79
C GLY A 136 -6.72 -7.41 24.74
N GLY A 137 -6.03 -7.00 23.68
CA GLY A 137 -6.59 -6.23 22.58
C GLY A 137 -7.60 -7.01 21.73
N LYS A 138 -8.48 -6.27 21.05
CA LYS A 138 -9.53 -6.83 20.17
C LYS A 138 -8.90 -7.49 18.94
N SER A 139 -9.37 -8.68 18.55
CA SER A 139 -8.77 -9.48 17.47
C SER A 139 -8.82 -8.79 16.10
N TYR A 140 -9.90 -8.10 15.75
CA TYR A 140 -10.01 -7.40 14.47
C TYR A 140 -9.05 -6.18 14.38
N ILE A 141 -8.78 -5.50 15.48
CA ILE A 141 -7.75 -4.45 15.55
C ILE A 141 -6.36 -5.07 15.34
N ALA A 142 -6.09 -6.20 15.99
CA ALA A 142 -4.84 -6.94 15.83
C ALA A 142 -4.62 -7.41 14.38
N GLU A 143 -5.67 -7.91 13.72
CA GLU A 143 -5.63 -8.27 12.28
C GLU A 143 -5.35 -7.06 11.39
N ALA A 144 -5.90 -5.89 11.73
CA ALA A 144 -5.65 -4.66 10.98
C ALA A 144 -4.22 -4.14 11.17
N ILE A 145 -3.60 -4.31 12.35
CA ILE A 145 -2.18 -3.99 12.59
C ILE A 145 -1.27 -4.78 11.63
N GLU A 146 -1.51 -6.07 11.44
CA GLU A 146 -0.78 -6.87 10.45
C GLU A 146 -1.16 -6.47 9.02
N GLY A 147 -2.46 -6.25 8.78
CA GLY A 147 -3.05 -5.97 7.48
C GLY A 147 -2.55 -4.68 6.81
N GLN A 148 -2.13 -3.68 7.57
CA GLN A 148 -1.65 -2.39 7.02
C GLN A 148 -0.46 -2.54 6.07
N TYR A 149 0.36 -3.56 6.26
CA TYR A 149 1.53 -3.80 5.42
C TYR A 149 1.21 -4.57 4.13
N LYS A 150 -0.03 -5.07 4.00
CA LYS A 150 -0.47 -5.82 2.81
C LYS A 150 -1.00 -4.90 1.71
N PRO A 151 -0.87 -5.28 0.44
CA PRO A 151 0.03 -6.34 -0.05
C PRO A 151 1.49 -5.91 0.06
N ARG A 152 2.38 -6.84 0.43
CA ARG A 152 3.82 -6.60 0.58
C ARG A 152 4.58 -6.73 -0.76
N TYR A 153 4.01 -7.53 -1.67
CA TYR A 153 4.53 -7.81 -3.01
C TYR A 153 3.38 -8.14 -3.97
N SER A 154 3.67 -8.23 -5.24
CA SER A 154 2.66 -8.61 -6.25
C SER A 154 2.14 -10.02 -6.00
N GLY A 155 0.80 -10.17 -5.90
CA GLY A 155 0.15 -11.45 -5.59
C GLY A 155 0.02 -11.78 -4.10
N ASP A 156 0.49 -10.91 -3.19
CA ASP A 156 0.23 -11.07 -1.76
C ASP A 156 -1.25 -10.89 -1.43
N SER A 157 -1.68 -11.46 -0.30
CA SER A 157 -3.03 -11.28 0.21
C SER A 157 -3.32 -9.82 0.53
N LEU A 158 -4.57 -9.41 0.33
CA LEU A 158 -5.03 -8.08 0.68
C LEU A 158 -5.47 -7.99 2.15
N PRO A 159 -5.56 -6.79 2.74
CA PRO A 159 -6.17 -6.61 4.04
C PRO A 159 -7.62 -7.14 4.04
N LYS A 160 -8.04 -7.80 5.13
CA LYS A 160 -9.29 -8.58 5.15
C LYS A 160 -10.55 -7.71 5.16
N ASP A 161 -10.59 -6.73 6.04
CA ASP A 161 -11.77 -5.90 6.29
C ASP A 161 -11.57 -4.42 5.93
N ARG A 162 -12.63 -3.63 5.98
CA ARG A 162 -12.61 -2.21 5.63
C ARG A 162 -11.71 -1.39 6.54
N LEU A 163 -11.63 -1.73 7.82
CA LEU A 163 -10.76 -1.02 8.77
C LEU A 163 -9.28 -1.24 8.42
N ALA A 164 -8.87 -2.49 8.19
CA ALA A 164 -7.53 -2.84 7.77
C ALA A 164 -7.17 -2.24 6.40
N LYS A 165 -8.10 -2.25 5.43
CA LYS A 165 -7.93 -1.61 4.11
C LYS A 165 -7.74 -0.11 4.24
N SER A 166 -8.55 0.56 5.07
CA SER A 166 -8.45 2.01 5.29
C SER A 166 -7.13 2.39 5.94
N LEU A 167 -6.65 1.63 6.93
CA LEU A 167 -5.33 1.83 7.53
C LEU A 167 -4.21 1.60 6.51
N ALA A 168 -4.29 0.53 5.72
CA ALA A 168 -3.28 0.23 4.69
C ALA A 168 -3.22 1.34 3.62
N LEU A 169 -4.35 1.88 3.22
CA LEU A 169 -4.42 3.03 2.31
C LEU A 169 -3.80 4.27 2.97
N ALA A 170 -4.16 4.57 4.23
CA ALA A 170 -3.65 5.73 4.95
C ALA A 170 -2.12 5.68 5.12
N ASP A 171 -1.57 4.52 5.48
CA ASP A 171 -0.12 4.30 5.60
C ASP A 171 0.62 4.50 4.27
N LYS A 172 0.10 3.94 3.18
CA LYS A 172 0.70 4.04 1.85
C LYS A 172 0.58 5.44 1.25
N PHE A 173 -0.57 6.09 1.41
CA PHE A 173 -0.78 7.46 0.94
C PHE A 173 0.04 8.48 1.75
N GLU A 174 0.16 8.29 3.07
CA GLU A 174 1.02 9.12 3.92
C GLU A 174 2.46 9.10 3.41
N LEU A 175 3.01 7.91 3.14
CA LEU A 175 4.36 7.77 2.61
C LEU A 175 4.51 8.44 1.23
N ILE A 176 3.60 8.15 0.30
CA ILE A 176 3.69 8.66 -1.08
C ILE A 176 3.53 10.20 -1.09
N ALA A 177 2.49 10.71 -0.42
CA ALA A 177 2.21 12.15 -0.35
C ALA A 177 3.33 12.91 0.39
N GLY A 178 3.84 12.35 1.49
CA GLY A 178 4.96 12.92 2.23
C GLY A 178 6.20 13.09 1.36
N LEU A 179 6.63 12.04 0.68
CA LEU A 179 7.83 12.09 -0.17
C LEU A 179 7.64 13.02 -1.37
N ILE A 180 6.50 13.00 -2.04
CA ILE A 180 6.21 13.91 -3.15
C ILE A 180 6.14 15.37 -2.67
N SER A 181 5.66 15.63 -1.45
CA SER A 181 5.58 17.00 -0.88
C SER A 181 6.94 17.67 -0.69
N ILE A 182 8.00 16.87 -0.54
CA ILE A 182 9.39 17.29 -0.41
C ILE A 182 10.21 17.02 -1.69
N ASP A 183 9.52 16.85 -2.83
CA ASP A 183 10.10 16.64 -4.16
C ASP A 183 10.97 15.36 -4.29
N LEU A 184 10.79 14.37 -3.42
CA LEU A 184 11.44 13.06 -3.54
C LEU A 184 10.57 12.12 -4.37
N MET A 185 10.96 11.96 -5.64
CA MET A 185 10.32 11.04 -6.59
C MET A 185 11.28 9.90 -6.93
N PRO A 186 10.78 8.66 -7.14
CA PRO A 186 11.63 7.58 -7.60
C PRO A 186 12.15 7.88 -9.03
N THR A 187 13.45 7.67 -9.26
CA THR A 187 14.11 7.92 -10.54
C THR A 187 14.71 6.65 -11.12
N GLY A 188 14.46 6.37 -12.42
CA GLY A 188 14.97 5.15 -13.06
C GLY A 188 14.68 3.90 -12.23
N ASP A 189 15.70 3.10 -11.93
CA ASP A 189 15.56 1.87 -11.11
C ASP A 189 15.63 2.13 -9.60
N LYS A 190 15.92 3.36 -9.17
CA LYS A 190 16.09 3.71 -7.76
C LYS A 190 14.75 4.07 -7.13
N ASP A 191 14.32 3.28 -6.15
CA ASP A 191 13.14 3.51 -5.32
C ASP A 191 13.43 3.09 -3.86
N PRO A 192 14.27 3.86 -3.14
CA PRO A 192 14.72 3.50 -1.80
C PRO A 192 13.58 3.42 -0.78
N TYR A 193 12.46 4.11 -1.04
CA TYR A 193 11.30 4.14 -0.16
C TYR A 193 10.15 3.22 -0.62
N ALA A 194 10.38 2.43 -1.67
CA ALA A 194 9.38 1.52 -2.24
C ALA A 194 8.05 2.21 -2.60
N MET A 195 8.10 3.45 -3.08
CA MET A 195 6.91 4.23 -3.47
C MET A 195 6.10 3.54 -4.56
N ARG A 196 6.79 2.95 -5.56
CA ARG A 196 6.12 2.22 -6.66
C ARG A 196 5.35 1.01 -6.14
N ARG A 197 5.96 0.25 -5.22
CA ARG A 197 5.31 -0.90 -4.59
C ARG A 197 4.12 -0.48 -3.75
N ASN A 198 4.25 0.60 -2.99
CA ASN A 198 3.14 1.13 -2.20
C ASN A 198 1.99 1.62 -3.09
N ALA A 199 2.27 2.28 -4.21
CA ALA A 199 1.25 2.70 -5.18
C ALA A 199 0.53 1.49 -5.83
N LEU A 200 1.25 0.42 -6.19
CA LEU A 200 0.62 -0.82 -6.66
C LEU A 200 -0.26 -1.46 -5.58
N GLY A 201 0.18 -1.42 -4.31
CA GLY A 201 -0.63 -1.87 -3.19
C GLY A 201 -1.92 -1.06 -3.01
N VAL A 202 -1.86 0.26 -3.19
CA VAL A 202 -3.05 1.14 -3.21
C VAL A 202 -4.02 0.70 -4.30
N LEU A 203 -3.54 0.54 -5.55
CA LEU A 203 -4.36 0.13 -6.68
C LEU A 203 -5.02 -1.23 -6.44
N SER A 204 -4.25 -2.21 -5.96
CA SER A 204 -4.77 -3.55 -5.65
C SER A 204 -5.89 -3.52 -4.60
N ILE A 205 -5.78 -2.67 -3.57
CA ILE A 205 -6.82 -2.52 -2.55
C ILE A 205 -8.07 -1.86 -3.14
N LEU A 206 -7.91 -0.74 -3.87
CA LEU A 206 -9.04 0.02 -4.43
C LEU A 206 -9.79 -0.75 -5.52
N MET A 207 -9.11 -1.62 -6.27
CA MET A 207 -9.70 -2.46 -7.31
C MET A 207 -10.36 -3.74 -6.77
N SER A 208 -10.05 -4.15 -5.53
CA SER A 208 -10.57 -5.40 -4.94
C SER A 208 -11.98 -5.29 -4.37
N GLU A 209 -12.37 -4.10 -3.94
CA GLU A 209 -13.65 -3.83 -3.32
C GLU A 209 -14.08 -2.39 -3.60
N LYS A 210 -15.38 -2.19 -3.85
CA LYS A 210 -15.94 -0.84 -3.98
C LYS A 210 -15.91 -0.13 -2.63
N LEU A 211 -14.90 0.71 -2.45
CA LEU A 211 -14.82 1.65 -1.35
C LEU A 211 -15.37 3.00 -1.81
N GLU A 212 -15.96 3.76 -0.89
CA GLU A 212 -16.53 5.10 -1.19
C GLU A 212 -15.45 6.18 -1.30
N PHE A 213 -14.28 5.80 -1.86
CA PHE A 213 -13.16 6.69 -2.12
C PHE A 213 -12.91 6.83 -3.61
N THR A 214 -12.62 8.06 -4.03
CA THR A 214 -12.00 8.31 -5.34
C THR A 214 -10.49 8.50 -5.14
N LEU A 215 -9.68 8.13 -6.13
CA LEU A 215 -8.22 8.39 -6.07
C LEU A 215 -7.93 9.89 -5.91
N ASP A 216 -8.71 10.75 -6.58
CA ASP A 216 -8.55 12.20 -6.46
C ASP A 216 -8.78 12.69 -5.02
N TYR A 217 -9.80 12.17 -4.33
CA TYR A 217 -10.04 12.49 -2.93
C TYR A 217 -8.91 12.05 -2.02
N LEU A 218 -8.40 10.82 -2.22
CA LEU A 218 -7.30 10.27 -1.41
C LEU A 218 -6.00 11.08 -1.63
N ILE A 219 -5.70 11.46 -2.87
CA ILE A 219 -4.56 12.32 -3.22
C ILE A 219 -4.70 13.69 -2.56
N GLU A 220 -5.83 14.35 -2.73
CA GLU A 220 -6.03 15.69 -2.20
C GLU A 220 -5.98 15.71 -0.67
N SER A 221 -6.70 14.80 -0.01
CA SER A 221 -6.75 14.73 1.45
C SER A 221 -5.39 14.40 2.06
N SER A 222 -4.62 13.49 1.46
CA SER A 222 -3.27 13.15 1.92
C SER A 222 -2.28 14.31 1.77
N LEU A 223 -2.30 15.02 0.64
CA LEU A 223 -1.41 16.18 0.43
C LEU A 223 -1.78 17.39 1.29
N ARG A 224 -3.03 17.52 1.71
CA ARG A 224 -3.49 18.60 2.60
C ARG A 224 -2.78 18.60 3.94
N ILE A 225 -2.35 17.44 4.42
CA ILE A 225 -1.63 17.29 5.69
C ILE A 225 -0.22 17.89 5.59
N PHE A 226 0.41 17.81 4.43
CA PHE A 226 1.80 18.27 4.24
C PHE A 226 1.88 19.70 3.67
N ILE A 227 0.89 20.13 2.90
CA ILE A 227 0.93 21.38 2.15
C ILE A 227 -0.30 22.23 2.43
N SER A 228 -0.13 23.29 3.25
CA SER A 228 -1.18 24.25 3.56
C SER A 228 -1.49 25.19 2.40
N ASN A 229 -0.46 25.62 1.64
CA ASN A 229 -0.61 26.53 0.51
C ASN A 229 -1.35 25.86 -0.65
N SER A 230 -2.50 26.41 -1.06
CA SER A 230 -3.39 25.82 -2.08
C SER A 230 -2.75 25.76 -3.46
N THR A 231 -1.98 26.78 -3.86
CA THR A 231 -1.32 26.83 -5.17
C THR A 231 -0.20 25.75 -5.27
N LYS A 232 0.65 25.68 -4.24
CA LYS A 232 1.69 24.63 -4.18
C LYS A 232 1.05 23.25 -4.17
N ARG A 233 -0.03 23.07 -3.38
CA ARG A 233 -0.78 21.80 -3.32
C ARG A 233 -1.35 21.40 -4.68
N GLY A 234 -1.94 22.32 -5.44
CA GLY A 234 -2.47 22.06 -6.78
C GLY A 234 -1.40 21.53 -7.76
N VAL A 235 -0.18 22.10 -7.71
CA VAL A 235 0.95 21.60 -8.52
C VAL A 235 1.36 20.19 -8.07
N THR A 236 1.40 19.96 -6.76
CA THR A 236 1.81 18.66 -6.20
C THR A 236 0.77 17.58 -6.45
N ILE A 237 -0.53 17.91 -6.45
CA ILE A 237 -1.61 17.00 -6.86
C ILE A 237 -1.35 16.47 -8.28
N LYS A 238 -1.04 17.34 -9.24
CA LYS A 238 -0.74 16.93 -10.62
C LYS A 238 0.48 16.00 -10.70
N LYS A 239 1.53 16.27 -9.92
CA LYS A 239 2.70 15.37 -9.83
C LYS A 239 2.30 13.98 -9.31
N MET A 240 1.49 13.94 -8.25
CA MET A 240 1.04 12.67 -7.65
C MET A 240 0.08 11.91 -8.58
N GLN A 241 -0.83 12.59 -9.25
CA GLN A 241 -1.69 12.01 -10.29
C GLN A 241 -0.86 11.41 -11.42
N GLY A 242 0.15 12.12 -11.93
CA GLY A 242 1.06 11.59 -12.95
C GLY A 242 1.78 10.32 -12.49
N PHE A 243 2.33 10.33 -11.25
CA PHE A 243 2.98 9.17 -10.68
C PHE A 243 2.05 7.95 -10.57
N ILE A 244 0.80 8.14 -10.12
CA ILE A 244 -0.20 7.07 -10.01
C ILE A 244 -0.66 6.61 -11.39
N SER A 245 -0.86 7.52 -12.36
CA SER A 245 -1.20 7.17 -13.74
C SER A 245 -0.15 6.25 -14.37
N ASP A 246 1.13 6.54 -14.16
CA ASP A 246 2.21 5.66 -14.62
C ASP A 246 2.10 4.26 -14.00
N ARG A 247 1.74 4.16 -12.72
CA ARG A 247 1.57 2.86 -12.06
C ARG A 247 0.37 2.10 -12.58
N ILE A 248 -0.77 2.77 -12.82
CA ILE A 248 -1.94 2.17 -13.47
C ILE A 248 -1.56 1.65 -14.85
N PHE A 249 -0.88 2.49 -15.65
CA PHE A 249 -0.47 2.12 -17.00
C PHE A 249 0.40 0.85 -17.01
N PHE A 250 1.48 0.82 -16.22
CA PHE A 250 2.38 -0.32 -16.19
C PHE A 250 1.71 -1.58 -15.61
N PHE A 251 0.89 -1.43 -14.57
CA PHE A 251 0.16 -2.55 -13.96
C PHE A 251 -0.72 -3.30 -14.96
N PHE A 252 -1.48 -2.57 -15.78
CA PHE A 252 -2.34 -3.20 -16.79
C PHE A 252 -1.58 -3.60 -18.06
N LYS A 253 -0.50 -2.87 -18.39
CA LYS A 253 0.36 -3.24 -19.52
C LYS A 253 1.05 -4.58 -19.32
N GLU A 254 1.53 -4.85 -18.10
CA GLU A 254 2.11 -6.14 -17.72
C GLU A 254 1.10 -7.29 -17.75
N GLN A 255 -0.18 -7.00 -17.56
CA GLN A 255 -1.28 -7.97 -17.71
C GLN A 255 -1.71 -8.19 -19.19
N GLY A 256 -1.06 -7.52 -20.13
CA GLY A 256 -1.28 -7.70 -21.57
C GLY A 256 -2.31 -6.75 -22.19
N TYR A 257 -2.87 -5.80 -21.41
CA TYR A 257 -3.81 -4.82 -21.97
C TYR A 257 -3.16 -3.85 -22.95
N ARG A 258 -3.95 -3.39 -23.93
CA ARG A 258 -3.49 -2.46 -24.95
C ARG A 258 -3.25 -1.07 -24.37
N ALA A 259 -2.12 -0.48 -24.75
CA ALA A 259 -1.72 0.84 -24.25
C ALA A 259 -2.73 1.96 -24.59
N ASP A 260 -3.30 1.94 -25.79
CA ASP A 260 -4.31 2.92 -26.24
C ASP A 260 -5.61 2.81 -25.44
N CYS A 261 -6.08 1.60 -25.10
CA CYS A 261 -7.24 1.38 -24.26
C CYS A 261 -7.01 1.87 -22.81
N ILE A 262 -5.84 1.55 -22.23
CA ILE A 262 -5.48 2.02 -20.89
C ILE A 262 -5.49 3.55 -20.82
N MET A 263 -4.86 4.21 -21.81
CA MET A 263 -4.79 5.67 -21.86
C MET A 263 -6.16 6.30 -22.09
N ALA A 264 -7.03 5.68 -22.89
CA ALA A 264 -8.36 6.22 -23.19
C ALA A 264 -9.28 6.30 -21.96
N CYS A 265 -9.16 5.36 -21.02
CA CYS A 265 -9.99 5.33 -19.80
C CYS A 265 -9.24 5.76 -18.53
N MET A 266 -8.00 6.25 -18.61
CA MET A 266 -7.15 6.58 -17.47
C MET A 266 -7.86 7.49 -16.44
N ASN A 267 -8.54 8.54 -16.91
CA ASN A 267 -9.24 9.48 -16.01
C ASN A 267 -10.35 8.80 -15.20
N PHE A 268 -10.96 7.75 -15.74
CA PHE A 268 -12.01 7.00 -15.03
C PHE A 268 -11.45 6.28 -13.80
N ALA A 269 -10.19 5.82 -13.84
CA ALA A 269 -9.54 5.18 -12.70
C ALA A 269 -9.46 6.09 -11.46
N PHE A 270 -9.39 7.41 -11.66
CA PHE A 270 -9.36 8.38 -10.57
C PHE A 270 -10.73 8.62 -9.94
N VAL A 271 -11.81 8.40 -10.68
CA VAL A 271 -13.20 8.55 -10.24
C VAL A 271 -13.75 7.27 -9.64
N ASP A 272 -13.54 6.14 -10.30
CA ASP A 272 -13.99 4.81 -9.85
C ASP A 272 -12.92 3.74 -10.15
N SER A 273 -11.98 3.60 -9.23
CA SER A 273 -10.89 2.64 -9.34
C SER A 273 -11.39 1.19 -9.31
N TYR A 274 -12.50 0.90 -8.63
CA TYR A 274 -13.07 -0.45 -8.57
C TYR A 274 -13.63 -0.91 -9.91
N SER A 275 -14.37 -0.05 -10.60
CA SER A 275 -14.97 -0.40 -11.89
C SER A 275 -14.00 -0.28 -13.07
N PHE A 276 -12.84 0.35 -12.87
CA PHE A 276 -11.85 0.57 -13.94
C PHE A 276 -11.40 -0.71 -14.66
N PRO A 277 -11.05 -1.83 -13.99
CA PRO A 277 -10.65 -3.06 -14.69
C PRO A 277 -11.76 -3.63 -15.58
N PHE A 278 -13.01 -3.51 -15.16
CA PHE A 278 -14.17 -3.97 -15.93
C PHE A 278 -14.36 -3.09 -17.18
N LEU A 279 -14.29 -1.76 -17.02
CA LEU A 279 -14.37 -0.83 -18.13
C LEU A 279 -13.25 -1.07 -19.15
N LEU A 280 -12.01 -1.26 -18.69
CA LEU A 280 -10.86 -1.52 -19.54
C LEU A 280 -11.05 -2.80 -20.37
N LYS A 281 -11.54 -3.87 -19.74
CA LYS A 281 -11.83 -5.14 -20.41
C LYS A 281 -12.91 -5.00 -21.48
N GLU A 282 -13.98 -4.27 -21.21
CA GLU A 282 -15.03 -4.03 -22.20
C GLU A 282 -14.53 -3.13 -23.35
N LEU A 283 -13.73 -2.11 -23.02
CA LEU A 283 -13.12 -1.25 -24.04
C LEU A 283 -12.20 -2.03 -24.99
N GLU A 284 -11.43 -2.99 -24.48
CA GLU A 284 -10.60 -3.86 -25.33
C GLU A 284 -11.44 -4.71 -26.31
N LYS A 285 -12.55 -5.29 -25.84
CA LYS A 285 -13.45 -6.04 -26.71
C LYS A 285 -13.98 -5.16 -27.86
N VAL A 286 -14.39 -3.94 -27.54
CA VAL A 286 -14.84 -2.97 -28.55
C VAL A 286 -13.69 -2.60 -29.50
N ALA A 287 -12.47 -2.36 -28.96
CA ALA A 287 -11.32 -1.98 -29.77
C ALA A 287 -10.79 -3.10 -30.68
N MET A 288 -11.13 -4.35 -30.41
CA MET A 288 -10.82 -5.50 -31.28
C MET A 288 -11.83 -5.65 -32.43
N ASN A 289 -13.00 -5.04 -32.34
CA ASN A 289 -14.01 -5.09 -33.40
C ASN A 289 -13.61 -4.18 -34.58
N ILE A 290 -13.72 -4.69 -35.81
CA ILE A 290 -13.28 -4.00 -37.04
C ILE A 290 -14.05 -2.69 -37.23
N ASP A 291 -15.36 -2.68 -36.94
CA ASP A 291 -16.23 -1.51 -37.09
C ASP A 291 -15.90 -0.37 -36.10
N SER A 292 -15.25 -0.68 -35.01
CA SER A 292 -14.86 0.32 -33.99
C SER A 292 -13.64 1.14 -34.38
N LYS A 293 -12.79 0.67 -35.29
CA LYS A 293 -11.57 1.40 -35.73
C LYS A 293 -11.93 2.73 -36.43
N GLU A 294 -13.00 2.76 -37.21
CA GLU A 294 -13.48 3.99 -37.81
C GLU A 294 -13.99 4.97 -36.77
N LEU A 295 -14.72 4.49 -35.77
CA LEU A 295 -15.26 5.28 -34.66
C LEU A 295 -14.16 5.93 -33.83
N PHE A 296 -13.10 5.18 -33.51
CA PHE A 296 -11.93 5.71 -32.83
C PHE A 296 -11.16 6.75 -33.64
N SER A 297 -11.03 6.52 -34.95
CA SER A 297 -10.42 7.48 -35.90
C SER A 297 -11.20 8.80 -35.95
N ILE A 298 -12.51 8.72 -36.04
CA ILE A 298 -13.41 9.88 -36.04
C ILE A 298 -13.34 10.63 -34.73
N ASN A 299 -13.39 9.93 -33.58
CA ASN A 299 -13.32 10.54 -32.27
C ASN A 299 -11.96 11.25 -32.01
N LYS A 300 -10.84 10.64 -32.42
CA LYS A 300 -9.52 11.27 -32.40
C LYS A 300 -9.48 12.52 -33.28
N ARG A 301 -10.09 12.50 -34.43
CA ARG A 301 -10.17 13.65 -35.34
C ARG A 301 -10.99 14.78 -34.76
N ILE A 302 -12.15 14.47 -34.15
CA ILE A 302 -12.98 15.46 -33.44
C ILE A 302 -12.24 16.08 -32.30
N LYS A 303 -11.58 15.27 -31.46
CA LYS A 303 -10.78 15.75 -30.32
C LYS A 303 -9.68 16.72 -30.77
N ASN A 304 -8.93 16.37 -31.82
CA ASN A 304 -7.88 17.24 -32.35
C ASN A 304 -8.45 18.56 -32.93
N ILE A 305 -9.63 18.55 -33.50
CA ILE A 305 -10.32 19.77 -33.99
C ILE A 305 -10.72 20.67 -32.80
N LEU A 306 -11.31 20.10 -31.75
CA LEU A 306 -11.71 20.83 -30.55
C LEU A 306 -10.51 21.45 -29.83
N GLU A 307 -9.41 20.69 -29.70
CA GLU A 307 -8.17 21.19 -29.10
C GLU A 307 -7.57 22.35 -29.91
N LYS A 308 -7.56 22.26 -31.24
CA LYS A 308 -7.10 23.35 -32.13
C LYS A 308 -8.01 24.58 -32.09
N ALA A 309 -9.30 24.38 -31.85
CA ALA A 309 -10.27 25.46 -31.72
C ALA A 309 -10.28 26.11 -30.31
N GLY A 310 -9.41 25.63 -29.37
CA GLY A 310 -9.35 26.13 -27.99
C GLY A 310 -10.58 25.80 -27.15
N ILE A 311 -11.41 24.83 -27.60
CA ILE A 311 -12.60 24.38 -26.92
C ILE A 311 -12.20 23.24 -25.98
N SER A 312 -11.85 23.57 -24.74
CA SER A 312 -11.69 22.56 -23.68
C SER A 312 -13.07 22.19 -23.13
N GLY A 313 -13.61 21.08 -23.66
CA GLY A 313 -14.92 20.59 -23.22
C GLY A 313 -14.87 19.91 -21.87
N ASN A 314 -15.26 20.63 -20.84
CA ASN A 314 -15.66 20.06 -19.55
C ASN A 314 -17.09 20.46 -19.18
N ASN A 315 -18.02 20.44 -20.15
CA ASN A 315 -19.47 20.38 -19.85
C ASN A 315 -20.24 19.99 -21.11
N PRO A 316 -20.92 18.86 -21.18
CA PRO A 316 -22.01 18.68 -22.11
C PRO A 316 -23.15 19.58 -21.62
N LYS A 317 -23.18 20.83 -22.11
CA LYS A 317 -24.42 21.60 -22.06
C LYS A 317 -25.47 20.75 -22.75
N SER A 318 -26.61 20.58 -22.08
CA SER A 318 -27.81 19.90 -22.52
C SER A 318 -27.94 19.86 -24.04
N ILE A 319 -27.94 18.66 -24.60
CA ILE A 319 -28.44 18.43 -25.95
C ILE A 319 -29.89 18.82 -25.89
N ASP A 320 -30.24 19.87 -26.61
CA ASP A 320 -31.62 20.29 -26.79
C ASP A 320 -32.42 19.12 -27.38
N GLN A 321 -33.45 18.69 -26.68
CA GLN A 321 -34.29 17.53 -27.03
C GLN A 321 -35.23 17.82 -28.24
N ASN A 322 -34.85 18.72 -29.14
CA ASN A 322 -35.62 19.05 -30.32
C ASN A 322 -34.74 18.94 -31.57
N LEU A 323 -34.45 17.68 -31.98
CA LEU A 323 -34.13 17.28 -33.34
C LEU A 323 -34.58 15.84 -33.54
#